data_af087d1e7bcec7793f52dd539b028e92
#
_entry.id   af087d1e7bcec7793f52dd539b028e92
#
_cell.length_a   1.000
_cell.length_b   1.000
_cell.length_c   1.000
_cell.angle_alpha   90.00
_cell.angle_beta   90.00
_cell.angle_gamma   90.00
#
_symmetry.space_group_name_H-M   'P 1'
#
loop_
_entity.id
_entity.type
_entity.pdbx_description
1 polymer ?
#
loop_
_entity_poly.entity_id
_entity_poly.type
_entity_poly.pdbx_seq_one_letter_code
_entity_poly.pdbx_strand_id
1 'polypeptide(L)'
;MTSHGIGIDFGTSNSAAAVFDGEHVRLVQLETADAIIPSATYIDRALASKTGQTAVDQYIVDNTGRTVEMVPEVIGETSQFVEGAGDGGGPGEVETATEKIYGAAVTDSSLQGRLFRGTKRLLGDEDVRRLMVFDHPFRLVALITPLLLRIRQSIEADVGSVSGANLGYPVNFE
;
A
#
# COMPACT_ATOMS: atom_id res chain seq x y z
N MET A 1 37.32 8.83 2.84
CA MET A 1 35.92 8.54 2.53
C MET A 1 35.24 9.87 2.33
N THR A 2 34.81 10.19 1.13
CA THR A 2 34.04 11.41 0.84
C THR A 2 32.67 11.24 1.50
N SER A 3 32.35 12.14 2.42
CA SER A 3 31.04 12.18 3.04
C SER A 3 30.07 12.87 2.08
N HIS A 4 29.10 12.12 1.55
CA HIS A 4 28.03 12.68 0.72
C HIS A 4 26.89 13.19 1.61
N GLY A 5 26.38 14.37 1.31
CA GLY A 5 25.10 14.84 1.84
C GLY A 5 23.96 14.23 1.04
N ILE A 6 22.97 13.63 1.71
CA ILE A 6 21.79 13.06 1.07
C ILE A 6 20.59 13.88 1.43
N GLY A 7 19.81 14.30 0.42
CA GLY A 7 18.51 14.94 0.57
C GLY A 7 17.42 14.10 -0.08
N ILE A 8 16.28 13.94 0.60
CA ILE A 8 15.10 13.27 0.05
C ILE A 8 13.91 14.23 0.20
N ASP A 9 13.26 14.53 -0.91
CA ASP A 9 11.94 15.16 -0.92
C ASP A 9 10.87 14.07 -1.09
N PHE A 10 10.18 13.76 -0.01
CA PHE A 10 9.04 12.85 -0.03
C PHE A 10 7.76 13.65 -0.23
N GLY A 11 7.34 13.81 -1.48
CA GLY A 11 6.14 14.56 -1.86
C GLY A 11 4.87 13.74 -1.84
N THR A 12 3.72 14.42 -1.88
CA THR A 12 2.38 13.79 -1.93
C THR A 12 2.15 13.05 -3.24
N SER A 13 2.57 13.62 -4.36
CA SER A 13 2.37 13.06 -5.71
C SER A 13 3.63 12.41 -6.26
N ASN A 14 4.78 13.05 -6.04
CA ASN A 14 6.08 12.61 -6.54
C ASN A 14 7.14 12.80 -5.46
N SER A 15 8.19 11.99 -5.53
CA SER A 15 9.36 12.08 -4.65
C SER A 15 10.63 12.18 -5.46
N ALA A 16 11.67 12.77 -4.88
CA ALA A 16 12.98 12.90 -5.47
C ALA A 16 14.07 12.71 -4.42
N ALA A 17 15.27 12.36 -4.86
CA ALA A 17 16.45 12.33 -4.01
C ALA A 17 17.62 13.05 -4.68
N ALA A 18 18.49 13.64 -3.86
CA ALA A 18 19.68 14.34 -4.33
C ALA A 18 20.89 13.98 -3.47
N VAL A 19 22.03 14.01 -4.11
CA VAL A 19 23.36 13.84 -3.50
C VAL A 19 24.12 15.15 -3.61
N PHE A 20 24.76 15.56 -2.51
CA PHE A 20 25.71 16.65 -2.45
C PHE A 20 27.12 16.09 -2.21
N ASP A 21 28.05 16.37 -3.08
CA ASP A 21 29.43 15.87 -3.03
C ASP A 21 30.41 16.80 -2.30
N GLY A 22 29.94 17.92 -1.80
CA GLY A 22 30.70 18.98 -1.17
C GLY A 22 30.77 20.26 -2.01
N GLU A 23 30.50 20.18 -3.30
CA GLU A 23 30.51 21.32 -4.23
C GLU A 23 29.22 21.45 -5.03
N HIS A 24 28.67 20.32 -5.50
CA HIS A 24 27.51 20.28 -6.39
C HIS A 24 26.41 19.39 -5.84
N VAL A 25 25.16 19.76 -6.16
CA VAL A 25 23.97 18.96 -5.91
C VAL A 25 23.53 18.31 -7.23
N ARG A 26 23.30 17.01 -7.21
CA ARG A 26 22.73 16.29 -8.35
C ARG A 26 21.57 15.39 -7.93
N LEU A 27 20.60 15.22 -8.81
CA LEU A 27 19.50 14.28 -8.57
C LEU A 27 19.97 12.83 -8.76
N VAL A 28 19.40 11.94 -7.93
CA VAL A 28 19.57 10.50 -8.06
C VAL A 28 18.53 9.96 -9.04
N GLN A 29 18.94 9.06 -9.94
CA GLN A 29 18.03 8.38 -10.85
C GLN A 29 17.16 7.40 -10.06
N LEU A 30 15.86 7.67 -9.94
CA LEU A 30 14.92 6.83 -9.18
C LEU A 30 14.05 5.93 -10.06
N GLU A 31 13.86 6.31 -11.32
CA GLU A 31 13.16 5.53 -12.35
C GLU A 31 14.09 5.29 -13.56
N THR A 32 13.70 4.41 -14.47
CA THR A 32 14.55 4.04 -15.63
C THR A 32 14.94 5.25 -16.49
N ALA A 33 14.05 6.22 -16.62
CA ALA A 33 14.26 7.40 -17.47
C ALA A 33 14.09 8.73 -16.72
N ASP A 34 13.85 8.70 -15.39
CA ASP A 34 13.56 9.92 -14.62
C ASP A 34 14.20 9.88 -13.23
N ALA A 35 14.63 11.04 -12.76
CA ALA A 35 15.07 11.24 -11.38
C ALA A 35 13.90 11.39 -10.39
N ILE A 36 12.69 11.60 -10.89
CA ILE A 36 11.47 11.77 -10.10
C ILE A 36 10.68 10.46 -10.12
N ILE A 37 10.28 9.99 -8.93
CA ILE A 37 9.47 8.79 -8.76
C ILE A 37 8.05 9.16 -8.32
N PRO A 38 6.99 8.63 -8.92
CA PRO A 38 5.63 8.76 -8.38
C PRO A 38 5.55 8.25 -6.93
N SER A 39 4.98 9.03 -6.02
CA SER A 39 4.71 8.61 -4.63
C SER A 39 3.50 7.66 -4.61
N ALA A 40 3.69 6.50 -5.24
CA ALA A 40 2.65 5.50 -5.46
C ALA A 40 3.12 4.13 -4.98
N THR A 41 2.20 3.40 -4.33
CA THR A 41 2.39 2.00 -3.95
C THR A 41 1.17 1.21 -4.41
N TYR A 42 1.39 0.15 -5.18
CA TYR A 42 0.38 -0.80 -5.60
C TYR A 42 0.55 -2.07 -4.78
N ILE A 43 -0.55 -2.62 -4.27
CA ILE A 43 -0.58 -3.89 -3.53
C ILE A 43 -1.57 -4.82 -4.22
N ASP A 44 -1.10 -5.99 -4.61
CA ASP A 44 -1.91 -7.03 -5.23
C ASP A 44 -2.63 -7.90 -4.18
N ARG A 45 -3.44 -8.86 -4.64
CA ARG A 45 -4.17 -9.80 -3.75
C ARG A 45 -3.26 -10.77 -2.99
N ALA A 46 -2.04 -11.00 -3.47
CA ALA A 46 -1.03 -11.77 -2.74
C ALA A 46 -0.25 -10.92 -1.73
N LEU A 47 -0.65 -9.64 -1.56
CA LEU A 47 -0.02 -8.64 -0.71
C LEU A 47 1.41 -8.28 -1.13
N ALA A 48 1.80 -8.61 -2.37
CA ALA A 48 3.04 -8.12 -2.95
C ALA A 48 2.91 -6.65 -3.35
N SER A 49 3.99 -5.88 -3.16
CA SER A 49 3.99 -4.44 -3.43
C SER A 49 4.85 -4.07 -4.63
N LYS A 50 4.37 -3.10 -5.42
CA LYS A 50 5.14 -2.36 -6.43
C LYS A 50 5.11 -0.88 -6.08
N THR A 51 6.13 -0.13 -6.48
CA THR A 51 6.25 1.31 -6.15
C THR A 51 6.62 2.13 -7.37
N GLY A 52 6.35 3.45 -7.32
CA GLY A 52 6.69 4.36 -8.37
C GLY A 52 5.90 4.13 -9.66
N GLN A 53 6.57 4.31 -10.81
CA GLN A 53 5.91 4.16 -12.12
C GLN A 53 5.40 2.74 -12.35
N THR A 54 6.14 1.71 -11.93
CA THR A 54 5.69 0.32 -12.04
C THR A 54 4.40 0.03 -11.26
N ALA A 55 4.14 0.75 -10.17
CA ALA A 55 2.87 0.65 -9.44
C ALA A 55 1.71 1.25 -10.25
N VAL A 56 1.95 2.38 -10.89
CA VAL A 56 0.96 3.05 -11.74
C VAL A 56 0.64 2.21 -12.99
N ASP A 57 1.68 1.71 -13.66
CA ASP A 57 1.55 0.89 -14.87
C ASP A 57 0.79 -0.41 -14.57
N GLN A 58 1.11 -1.07 -13.46
CA GLN A 58 0.40 -2.29 -13.05
C GLN A 58 -1.08 -2.00 -12.80
N TYR A 59 -1.38 -0.92 -12.10
CA TYR A 59 -2.78 -0.53 -11.85
C TYR A 59 -3.53 -0.27 -13.17
N ILE A 60 -2.90 0.39 -14.13
CA ILE A 60 -3.50 0.63 -15.46
C ILE A 60 -3.75 -0.70 -16.17
N VAL A 61 -2.76 -1.59 -16.22
CA VAL A 61 -2.89 -2.91 -16.86
C VAL A 61 -4.03 -3.70 -16.24
N ASP A 62 -4.08 -3.79 -14.92
CA ASP A 62 -5.07 -4.60 -14.21
C ASP A 62 -6.50 -4.04 -14.30
N ASN A 63 -6.64 -2.74 -14.61
CA ASN A 63 -7.94 -2.10 -14.70
C ASN A 63 -8.40 -1.81 -16.15
N THR A 64 -7.52 -1.96 -17.14
CA THR A 64 -7.86 -1.73 -18.54
C THR A 64 -8.66 -2.91 -19.07
N GLY A 65 -9.89 -2.62 -19.54
CA GLY A 65 -10.76 -3.61 -20.19
C GLY A 65 -11.35 -4.70 -19.28
N ARG A 66 -11.13 -4.63 -17.94
CA ARG A 66 -11.75 -5.58 -17.03
C ARG A 66 -13.23 -5.30 -16.80
N THR A 67 -13.97 -6.32 -16.48
CA THR A 67 -15.35 -6.19 -15.99
C THR A 67 -15.32 -5.90 -14.48
N VAL A 68 -16.08 -4.89 -14.07
CA VAL A 68 -16.25 -4.53 -12.66
C VAL A 68 -17.36 -5.40 -12.08
N GLU A 69 -17.09 -6.09 -10.99
CA GLU A 69 -18.05 -6.93 -10.28
C GLU A 69 -18.29 -6.37 -8.87
N MET A 70 -19.42 -5.69 -8.74
CA MET A 70 -19.81 -5.07 -7.47
C MET A 70 -20.54 -6.07 -6.59
N VAL A 71 -19.99 -6.33 -5.41
CA VAL A 71 -20.59 -7.21 -4.40
C VAL A 71 -20.82 -6.45 -3.11
N PRO A 72 -21.86 -6.77 -2.33
CA PRO A 72 -22.04 -6.19 -1.00
C PRO A 72 -20.86 -6.50 -0.09
N GLU A 73 -20.44 -5.51 0.68
CA GLU A 73 -19.38 -5.70 1.66
C GLU A 73 -19.85 -6.65 2.77
N VAL A 74 -19.05 -7.67 3.08
CA VAL A 74 -19.29 -8.54 4.22
C VAL A 74 -18.78 -7.83 5.47
N ILE A 75 -19.70 -7.47 6.38
CA ILE A 75 -19.36 -6.75 7.63
C ILE A 75 -19.22 -7.68 8.83
N GLY A 76 -19.64 -8.94 8.71
CA GLY A 76 -19.53 -9.92 9.77
C GLY A 76 -20.01 -11.30 9.33
N GLU A 77 -19.83 -12.27 10.21
CA GLU A 77 -20.33 -13.63 10.06
C GLU A 77 -21.08 -14.01 11.35
N THR A 78 -22.23 -14.64 11.20
CA THR A 78 -22.96 -15.22 12.33
C THR A 78 -23.00 -16.73 12.16
N SER A 79 -22.82 -17.46 13.25
CA SER A 79 -22.95 -18.90 13.28
C SER A 79 -24.30 -19.29 13.91
N GLN A 80 -25.15 -19.96 13.17
CA GLN A 80 -26.39 -20.52 13.71
C GLN A 80 -26.21 -22.03 13.90
N PHE A 81 -26.63 -22.50 15.07
CA PHE A 81 -26.73 -23.94 15.31
C PHE A 81 -28.01 -24.41 14.66
N VAL A 82 -27.90 -25.25 13.65
CA VAL A 82 -29.05 -25.92 13.05
C VAL A 82 -29.18 -27.26 13.75
N GLU A 83 -30.28 -27.45 14.51
CA GLU A 83 -30.65 -28.79 15.00
C GLU A 83 -31.00 -29.65 13.78
N GLY A 84 -30.15 -30.62 13.46
CA GLY A 84 -30.47 -31.61 12.45
C GLY A 84 -31.73 -32.38 12.85
N ALA A 85 -32.74 -32.36 12.02
CA ALA A 85 -33.91 -33.21 12.17
C ALA A 85 -33.52 -34.68 11.96
N GLY A 86 -32.91 -35.29 12.96
CA GLY A 86 -32.60 -36.71 13.00
C GLY A 86 -33.82 -37.47 13.42
N ASP A 87 -34.45 -38.18 12.50
CA ASP A 87 -35.41 -39.20 12.80
C ASP A 87 -34.65 -40.46 13.28
N GLY A 88 -34.49 -40.58 14.60
CA GLY A 88 -33.96 -41.82 15.24
C GLY A 88 -32.78 -41.61 16.18
N GLY A 89 -33.04 -41.34 17.45
CA GLY A 89 -32.43 -41.87 18.69
C GLY A 89 -30.90 -41.90 18.87
N GLY A 90 -30.10 -41.02 18.21
CA GLY A 90 -28.69 -40.85 18.46
C GLY A 90 -28.34 -39.38 18.81
N PRO A 91 -27.19 -39.07 19.45
CA PRO A 91 -26.78 -37.70 19.64
C PRO A 91 -26.61 -37.04 18.26
N GLY A 92 -27.50 -36.07 17.94
CA GLY A 92 -27.51 -35.39 16.66
C GLY A 92 -26.18 -34.65 16.40
N GLU A 93 -25.63 -34.80 15.21
CA GLU A 93 -24.55 -33.95 14.73
C GLU A 93 -25.08 -32.51 14.64
N VAL A 94 -24.45 -31.62 15.40
CA VAL A 94 -24.73 -30.18 15.35
C VAL A 94 -24.01 -29.63 14.15
N GLU A 95 -24.71 -29.42 13.05
CA GLU A 95 -24.14 -28.66 11.93
C GLU A 95 -24.15 -27.15 12.24
N THR A 96 -23.00 -26.54 12.16
CA THR A 96 -22.86 -25.10 12.31
C THR A 96 -22.95 -24.46 10.94
N ALA A 97 -24.06 -23.80 10.64
CA ALA A 97 -24.19 -22.97 9.44
C ALA A 97 -23.65 -21.59 9.73
N THR A 98 -22.67 -21.15 8.93
CA THR A 98 -22.13 -19.79 8.97
C THR A 98 -22.86 -18.94 7.94
N GLU A 99 -23.54 -17.90 8.39
CA GLU A 99 -24.23 -16.94 7.53
C GLU A 99 -23.45 -15.62 7.51
N LYS A 100 -23.23 -15.04 6.31
CA LYS A 100 -22.55 -13.77 6.13
C LYS A 100 -23.51 -12.61 6.32
N ILE A 101 -23.11 -11.62 7.11
CA ILE A 101 -23.84 -10.37 7.31
C ILE A 101 -23.27 -9.34 6.32
N TYR A 102 -24.15 -8.80 5.46
CA TYR A 102 -23.77 -7.84 4.43
C TYR A 102 -24.03 -6.41 4.91
N GLY A 103 -23.07 -5.50 4.64
CA GLY A 103 -23.19 -4.06 4.87
C GLY A 103 -23.91 -3.34 3.73
N ALA A 104 -24.14 -2.05 3.93
CA ALA A 104 -24.72 -1.18 2.90
C ALA A 104 -23.71 -0.75 1.82
N ALA A 105 -22.41 -0.90 2.09
CA ALA A 105 -21.36 -0.61 1.13
C ALA A 105 -21.18 -1.76 0.12
N VAL A 106 -20.74 -1.41 -1.08
CA VAL A 106 -20.38 -2.37 -2.13
C VAL A 106 -18.89 -2.26 -2.44
N THR A 107 -18.27 -3.39 -2.73
CA THR A 107 -16.86 -3.48 -3.12
C THR A 107 -16.74 -4.16 -4.46
N ASP A 108 -15.67 -3.83 -5.20
CA ASP A 108 -15.34 -4.48 -6.46
C ASP A 108 -14.56 -5.76 -6.19
N SER A 109 -15.22 -6.92 -6.28
CA SER A 109 -14.63 -8.24 -6.02
C SER A 109 -13.61 -8.65 -7.08
N SER A 110 -13.69 -8.09 -8.29
CA SER A 110 -12.79 -8.42 -9.41
C SER A 110 -11.47 -7.63 -9.38
N LEU A 111 -11.30 -6.71 -8.41
CA LEU A 111 -10.10 -5.88 -8.28
C LEU A 111 -8.85 -6.74 -8.00
N GLN A 112 -7.84 -6.68 -8.87
CA GLN A 112 -6.61 -7.47 -8.76
C GLN A 112 -5.60 -6.87 -7.78
N GLY A 113 -5.66 -5.57 -7.56
CA GLY A 113 -4.81 -4.84 -6.63
C GLY A 113 -5.31 -3.43 -6.38
N ARG A 114 -4.73 -2.76 -5.39
CA ARG A 114 -5.10 -1.39 -4.99
C ARG A 114 -3.91 -0.47 -5.13
N LEU A 115 -4.11 0.68 -5.78
CA LEU A 115 -3.13 1.75 -5.90
C LEU A 115 -3.34 2.79 -4.80
N PHE A 116 -2.29 3.04 -4.04
CA PHE A 116 -2.24 4.06 -3.00
C PHE A 116 -1.39 5.23 -3.48
N ARG A 117 -1.99 6.41 -3.55
CA ARG A 117 -1.33 7.68 -3.85
C ARG A 117 -1.73 8.71 -2.80
N GLY A 118 -0.88 9.72 -2.61
CA GLY A 118 -1.20 10.78 -1.65
C GLY A 118 -1.21 10.35 -0.18
N THR A 119 -0.62 9.20 0.14
CA THR A 119 -0.56 8.65 1.51
C THR A 119 0.12 9.59 2.50
N LYS A 120 0.98 10.51 2.01
CA LYS A 120 1.60 11.56 2.84
C LYS A 120 0.56 12.43 3.56
N ARG A 121 -0.59 12.71 2.95
CA ARG A 121 -1.66 13.52 3.56
C ARG A 121 -2.27 12.87 4.80
N LEU A 122 -2.17 11.55 4.90
CA LEU A 122 -2.67 10.77 6.03
C LEU A 122 -1.65 10.65 7.17
N LEU A 123 -0.39 11.09 6.93
CA LEU A 123 0.64 11.14 7.97
C LEU A 123 0.33 12.32 8.91
N GLY A 124 -0.01 12.04 10.14
CA GLY A 124 -0.41 13.05 11.11
C GLY A 124 -1.90 13.07 11.42
N ASP A 125 -2.71 12.37 10.63
CA ASP A 125 -4.10 12.12 10.96
C ASP A 125 -4.18 11.00 12.01
N GLU A 126 -4.56 11.37 13.25
CA GLU A 126 -4.63 10.45 14.38
C GLU A 126 -5.74 9.40 14.22
N ASP A 127 -6.75 9.70 13.41
CA ASP A 127 -7.88 8.81 13.14
C ASP A 127 -7.52 7.72 12.12
N VAL A 128 -6.52 7.98 11.24
CA VAL A 128 -6.10 7.04 10.20
C VAL A 128 -4.88 6.23 10.63
N ARG A 129 -5.08 5.28 11.53
CA ARG A 129 -3.99 4.38 11.97
C ARG A 129 -3.77 3.18 11.06
N ARG A 130 -4.83 2.70 10.40
CA ARG A 130 -4.81 1.52 9.53
C ARG A 130 -5.74 1.73 8.35
N LEU A 131 -5.33 1.21 7.20
CA LEU A 131 -6.14 1.11 5.99
C LEU A 131 -6.41 -0.36 5.71
N MET A 132 -7.62 -0.69 5.30
CA MET A 132 -7.94 -2.05 4.84
C MET A 132 -7.47 -2.21 3.40
N VAL A 133 -6.62 -3.19 3.17
CA VAL A 133 -6.18 -3.60 1.83
C VAL A 133 -6.73 -5.00 1.62
N PHE A 134 -7.78 -5.09 0.83
CA PHE A 134 -8.66 -6.26 0.81
C PHE A 134 -9.13 -6.56 2.26
N ASP A 135 -9.00 -7.74 2.76
CA ASP A 135 -9.43 -8.08 4.12
C ASP A 135 -8.30 -7.98 5.17
N HIS A 136 -7.19 -7.30 4.82
CA HIS A 136 -6.03 -7.18 5.69
C HIS A 136 -5.82 -5.76 6.20
N PRO A 137 -5.62 -5.54 7.51
CA PRO A 137 -5.33 -4.23 8.08
C PRO A 137 -3.86 -3.85 7.88
N PHE A 138 -3.60 -2.83 7.08
CA PHE A 138 -2.27 -2.26 6.85
C PHE A 138 -2.08 -1.00 7.68
N ARG A 139 -0.93 -0.89 8.36
CA ARG A 139 -0.50 0.39 8.91
C ARG A 139 -0.10 1.32 7.77
N LEU A 140 -0.37 2.61 7.90
CA LEU A 140 0.03 3.61 6.90
C LEU A 140 1.52 3.55 6.56
N VAL A 141 2.37 3.34 7.57
CA VAL A 141 3.83 3.16 7.41
C VAL A 141 4.15 2.01 6.46
N ALA A 142 3.41 0.90 6.50
CA ALA A 142 3.64 -0.25 5.61
C ALA A 142 3.40 0.08 4.13
N LEU A 143 2.57 1.09 3.83
CA LEU A 143 2.33 1.55 2.45
C LEU A 143 3.44 2.49 1.94
N ILE A 144 4.14 3.16 2.85
CA ILE A 144 5.18 4.15 2.51
C ILE A 144 6.57 3.52 2.50
N THR A 145 6.81 2.56 3.40
CA THR A 145 8.13 1.92 3.56
C THR A 145 8.71 1.34 2.27
N PRO A 146 7.96 0.62 1.40
CA PRO A 146 8.51 0.08 0.16
C PRO A 146 9.05 1.17 -0.77
N LEU A 147 8.38 2.32 -0.84
CA LEU A 147 8.82 3.45 -1.65
C LEU A 147 10.11 4.08 -1.10
N LEU A 148 10.17 4.33 0.21
CA LEU A 148 11.37 4.89 0.84
C LEU A 148 12.55 3.90 0.76
N LEU A 149 12.29 2.61 0.89
CA LEU A 149 13.32 1.58 0.72
C LEU A 149 13.88 1.58 -0.71
N ARG A 150 13.03 1.70 -1.72
CA ARG A 150 13.48 1.81 -3.13
C ARG A 150 14.32 3.05 -3.35
N ILE A 151 13.90 4.21 -2.83
CA ILE A 151 14.69 5.46 -2.91
C ILE A 151 16.06 5.26 -2.27
N ARG A 152 16.12 4.67 -1.06
CA ARG A 152 17.37 4.35 -0.39
C ARG A 152 18.26 3.43 -1.22
N GLN A 153 17.71 2.36 -1.78
CA GLN A 153 18.46 1.42 -2.63
C GLN A 153 19.04 2.11 -3.88
N SER A 154 18.29 3.03 -4.50
CA SER A 154 18.79 3.81 -5.64
C SER A 154 19.92 4.74 -5.23
N ILE A 155 19.83 5.38 -4.07
CA ILE A 155 20.91 6.21 -3.52
C ILE A 155 22.16 5.35 -3.24
N GLU A 156 22.00 4.21 -2.57
CA GLU A 156 23.11 3.31 -2.23
C GLU A 156 23.77 2.69 -3.48
N ALA A 157 23.01 2.45 -4.54
CA ALA A 157 23.55 2.00 -5.83
C ALA A 157 24.39 3.09 -6.52
N ASP A 158 24.06 4.35 -6.29
CA ASP A 158 24.73 5.51 -6.91
C ASP A 158 26.01 5.95 -6.16
N VAL A 159 25.95 6.03 -4.82
CA VAL A 159 27.06 6.58 -3.99
C VAL A 159 27.64 5.61 -2.96
N GLY A 160 27.16 4.38 -2.92
CA GLY A 160 27.52 3.41 -1.90
C GLY A 160 26.72 3.55 -0.61
N SER A 161 27.14 2.85 0.44
CA SER A 161 26.43 2.83 1.72
C SER A 161 26.30 4.21 2.33
N VAL A 162 25.09 4.58 2.77
CA VAL A 162 24.79 5.85 3.41
C VAL A 162 24.32 5.63 4.85
N SER A 163 24.82 6.46 5.77
CA SER A 163 24.49 6.39 7.19
C SER A 163 23.29 7.24 7.59
N GLY A 164 22.86 8.17 6.74
CA GLY A 164 21.75 9.08 7.01
C GLY A 164 21.36 9.91 5.81
N ALA A 165 20.18 10.50 5.88
CA ALA A 165 19.67 11.43 4.88
C ALA A 165 18.84 12.53 5.56
N ASN A 166 18.82 13.72 4.96
CA ASN A 166 17.91 14.79 5.32
C ASN A 166 16.59 14.58 4.59
N LEU A 167 15.51 14.45 5.33
CA LEU A 167 14.16 14.29 4.77
C LEU A 167 13.44 15.64 4.82
N GLY A 168 13.03 16.14 3.66
CA GLY A 168 12.15 17.30 3.55
C GLY A 168 10.72 16.95 3.99
N TYR A 169 10.16 17.74 4.90
CA TYR A 169 8.77 17.64 5.30
C TYR A 169 8.12 19.04 5.32
N PRO A 170 6.82 19.15 5.06
CA PRO A 170 6.14 20.43 5.18
C PRO A 170 6.12 20.91 6.63
N VAL A 171 6.21 22.24 6.81
CA VAL A 171 6.23 22.88 8.14
C VAL A 171 4.86 22.78 8.80
N ASN A 172 3.79 22.68 8.01
CA ASN A 172 2.41 22.48 8.49
C ASN A 172 1.80 21.28 7.78
N PHE A 173 1.25 20.35 8.56
CA PHE A 173 0.30 19.37 8.08
C PHE A 173 -1.09 20.01 8.30
N GLU A 174 -1.71 20.50 7.23
CA GLU A 174 -3.12 20.91 7.23
C GLU A 174 -4.01 19.69 7.03
#